data_98d7726d84681f0b27eaa24281f644f9
#
_entry.id   98d7726d84681f0b27eaa24281f644f9
#
_cell.length_a   1.000
_cell.length_b   1.000
_cell.length_c   1.000
_cell.angle_alpha   90.00
_cell.angle_beta   90.00
_cell.angle_gamma   90.00
#
_symmetry.space_group_name_H-M   'P 1'
#
loop_
_entity.id
_entity.type
_entity.pdbx_description
1 polymer ?
#
loop_
_entity_poly.entity_id
_entity_poly.type
_entity_poly.pdbx_seq_one_letter_code
_entity_poly.pdbx_strand_id
1 'polypeptide(L)'
;NLSKYYMLNLGNGDLVWSKNNSAPFNSQIKIYKDRFFLIDFTNTLRCYSIKNGNELWNFQTETALIRSKKKLSIVIVEDIIYFNNSLGDISAVRINDGELLWQLPTQSNILYESAFSLETSDIITDKKNLYFSNNKNQFFSIDILSGSFNWTNNVNSNLRPTVVDNFIITVSLEGYLIVIDKITGNIIKVTDIFDNFNPKERKDIFPTGFIVGLKNIYLSTNVGKLLVIDTKSGKTISTLKIDRDKISRPFVSNENLYLVKDNAIIKLN
;
A
#
# COMPACT_ATOMS: atom_id res chain seq x y z
N ASN A 1 4.27 8.69 -21.06
CA ASN A 1 3.19 7.80 -21.43
C ASN A 1 3.04 6.69 -20.37
N LEU A 2 1.93 6.69 -19.60
CA LEU A 2 1.68 5.79 -18.48
C LEU A 2 1.40 4.33 -18.90
N SER A 3 1.25 4.07 -20.20
CA SER A 3 1.03 2.72 -20.74
C SER A 3 2.27 2.10 -21.36
N LYS A 4 3.39 2.83 -21.44
CA LYS A 4 4.64 2.32 -21.99
C LYS A 4 5.56 1.79 -20.88
N TYR A 5 6.19 0.66 -21.11
CA TYR A 5 7.12 0.03 -20.18
C TYR A 5 8.40 -0.42 -20.88
N TYR A 6 9.48 -0.46 -20.11
CA TYR A 6 10.82 -0.64 -20.61
C TYR A 6 11.60 -1.59 -19.73
N MET A 7 12.51 -2.31 -20.31
CA MET A 7 13.58 -2.99 -19.60
C MET A 7 14.91 -2.33 -19.97
N LEU A 8 15.64 -1.92 -18.95
CA LEU A 8 16.96 -1.32 -19.11
C LEU A 8 18.02 -2.21 -18.50
N ASN A 9 19.22 -2.22 -19.08
CA ASN A 9 20.37 -2.86 -18.48
C ASN A 9 20.79 -2.04 -17.23
N LEU A 10 20.91 -2.70 -16.09
CA LEU A 10 21.24 -2.01 -14.83
C LEU A 10 22.66 -1.43 -14.80
N GLY A 11 23.60 -2.04 -15.53
CA GLY A 11 25.00 -1.63 -15.51
C GLY A 11 25.29 -0.37 -16.34
N ASN A 12 24.64 -0.22 -17.49
CA ASN A 12 24.92 0.87 -18.44
C ASN A 12 23.69 1.69 -18.84
N GLY A 13 22.48 1.31 -18.41
CA GLY A 13 21.24 2.00 -18.73
C GLY A 13 20.70 1.77 -20.14
N ASP A 14 21.32 0.90 -20.95
CA ASP A 14 20.88 0.63 -22.32
C ASP A 14 19.49 -0.02 -22.35
N LEU A 15 18.72 0.34 -23.39
CA LEU A 15 17.40 -0.22 -23.63
C LEU A 15 17.52 -1.67 -24.11
N VAL A 16 16.98 -2.61 -23.32
CA VAL A 16 16.89 -4.02 -23.70
C VAL A 16 15.66 -4.26 -24.59
N TRP A 17 14.50 -3.79 -24.13
CA TRP A 17 13.25 -3.79 -24.89
C TRP A 17 12.28 -2.73 -24.38
N SER A 18 11.29 -2.36 -25.21
CA SER A 18 10.16 -1.51 -24.83
C SER A 18 8.87 -2.03 -25.42
N LYS A 19 7.77 -1.86 -24.68
CA LYS A 19 6.43 -2.31 -25.07
C LYS A 19 5.38 -1.28 -24.66
N ASN A 20 4.20 -1.39 -25.24
CA ASN A 20 3.02 -0.60 -24.88
C ASN A 20 1.92 -1.52 -24.35
N ASN A 21 1.23 -1.10 -23.30
CA ASN A 21 -0.02 -1.69 -22.86
C ASN A 21 -1.22 -0.97 -23.50
N SER A 22 -2.34 -1.63 -23.59
CA SER A 22 -3.60 -1.04 -24.11
C SER A 22 -4.16 0.06 -23.20
N ALA A 23 -3.93 -0.03 -21.89
CA ALA A 23 -4.37 0.94 -20.89
C ALA A 23 -3.19 1.40 -20.01
N PRO A 24 -3.26 2.59 -19.40
CA PRO A 24 -2.26 3.04 -18.43
C PRO A 24 -2.21 2.14 -17.20
N PHE A 25 -1.02 2.00 -16.60
CA PHE A 25 -0.85 1.21 -15.38
C PHE A 25 -1.25 1.99 -14.12
N ASN A 26 -1.85 1.28 -13.18
CA ASN A 26 -2.30 1.81 -11.89
C ASN A 26 -1.76 1.04 -10.68
N SER A 27 -0.67 0.31 -10.82
CA SER A 27 0.00 -0.39 -9.72
C SER A 27 1.50 -0.19 -9.74
N GLN A 28 2.17 -0.66 -8.69
CA GLN A 28 3.62 -0.91 -8.73
C GLN A 28 3.90 -2.20 -9.48
N ILE A 29 5.08 -2.28 -10.08
CA ILE A 29 5.59 -3.53 -10.68
C ILE A 29 5.92 -4.53 -9.57
N LYS A 30 5.46 -5.77 -9.72
CA LYS A 30 5.90 -6.91 -8.91
C LYS A 30 6.65 -7.89 -9.79
N ILE A 31 7.84 -8.28 -9.36
CA ILE A 31 8.69 -9.24 -10.06
C ILE A 31 8.72 -10.53 -9.26
N TYR A 32 8.54 -11.65 -9.96
CA TYR A 32 8.66 -12.98 -9.39
C TYR A 32 9.21 -13.96 -10.44
N LYS A 33 10.36 -14.55 -10.15
CA LYS A 33 11.09 -15.42 -11.08
C LYS A 33 11.36 -14.73 -12.42
N ASP A 34 10.87 -15.28 -13.52
CA ASP A 34 11.01 -14.81 -14.91
C ASP A 34 9.85 -13.91 -15.38
N ARG A 35 8.97 -13.50 -14.46
CA ARG A 35 7.74 -12.76 -14.73
C ARG A 35 7.66 -11.46 -13.97
N PHE A 36 6.87 -10.52 -14.48
CA PHE A 36 6.46 -9.34 -13.75
C PHE A 36 4.96 -9.07 -13.93
N PHE A 37 4.39 -8.42 -12.94
CA PHE A 37 2.95 -8.22 -12.81
C PHE A 37 2.63 -6.75 -12.59
N LEU A 38 1.55 -6.31 -13.22
CA LEU A 38 1.02 -4.95 -13.17
C LEU A 38 -0.50 -5.00 -13.23
N ILE A 39 -1.16 -4.01 -12.61
CA ILE A 39 -2.60 -3.77 -12.79
C ILE A 39 -2.75 -2.47 -13.55
N ASP A 40 -3.63 -2.44 -14.53
CA ASP A 40 -3.95 -1.25 -15.29
C ASP A 40 -5.25 -0.56 -14.81
N PHE A 41 -5.57 0.59 -15.40
CA PHE A 41 -6.76 1.37 -15.06
C PHE A 41 -8.09 0.70 -15.46
N THR A 42 -8.06 -0.43 -16.15
CA THR A 42 -9.24 -1.25 -16.43
C THR A 42 -9.45 -2.36 -15.40
N ASN A 43 -8.77 -2.31 -14.26
CA ASN A 43 -8.75 -3.35 -13.23
C ASN A 43 -8.28 -4.72 -13.76
N THR A 44 -7.40 -4.70 -14.76
CA THR A 44 -6.82 -5.93 -15.33
C THR A 44 -5.44 -6.18 -14.75
N LEU A 45 -5.27 -7.28 -14.04
CA LEU A 45 -3.96 -7.82 -13.67
C LEU A 45 -3.35 -8.47 -14.90
N ARG A 46 -2.11 -8.10 -15.21
CA ARG A 46 -1.36 -8.60 -16.36
C ARG A 46 -0.05 -9.23 -15.94
N CYS A 47 0.25 -10.36 -16.53
CA CYS A 47 1.51 -11.08 -16.38
C CYS A 47 2.33 -10.96 -17.65
N TYR A 48 3.58 -10.59 -17.49
CA TYR A 48 4.52 -10.43 -18.62
C TYR A 48 5.80 -11.23 -18.39
N SER A 49 6.42 -11.66 -19.48
CA SER A 49 7.77 -12.24 -19.47
C SER A 49 8.82 -11.14 -19.28
N ILE A 50 9.75 -11.32 -18.33
CA ILE A 50 10.91 -10.42 -18.18
C ILE A 50 11.80 -10.48 -19.42
N LYS A 51 11.95 -11.65 -20.04
CA LYS A 51 12.87 -11.86 -21.16
C LYS A 51 12.60 -10.94 -22.36
N ASN A 52 11.32 -10.74 -22.70
CA ASN A 52 10.94 -10.03 -23.92
C ASN A 52 9.78 -9.03 -23.76
N GLY A 53 9.23 -8.90 -22.54
CA GLY A 53 8.12 -8.01 -22.25
C GLY A 53 6.78 -8.43 -22.86
N ASN A 54 6.65 -9.62 -23.40
CA ASN A 54 5.38 -10.09 -23.96
C ASN A 54 4.41 -10.47 -22.85
N GLU A 55 3.12 -10.16 -23.05
CA GLU A 55 2.06 -10.61 -22.16
C GLU A 55 1.92 -12.13 -22.26
N LEU A 56 1.86 -12.78 -21.10
CA LEU A 56 1.69 -14.23 -20.97
C LEU A 56 0.23 -14.59 -20.73
N TRP A 57 -0.43 -13.82 -19.85
CA TRP A 57 -1.85 -13.93 -19.54
C TRP A 57 -2.33 -12.63 -18.88
N ASN A 58 -3.64 -12.46 -18.80
CA ASN A 58 -4.28 -11.41 -18.03
C ASN A 58 -5.55 -11.92 -17.34
N PHE A 59 -5.93 -11.23 -16.26
CA PHE A 59 -7.16 -11.49 -15.54
C PHE A 59 -7.84 -10.16 -15.24
N GLN A 60 -9.05 -9.97 -15.73
CA GLN A 60 -9.83 -8.75 -15.57
C GLN A 60 -10.90 -8.95 -14.48
N THR A 61 -10.90 -8.08 -13.49
CA THR A 61 -12.01 -7.97 -12.53
C THR A 61 -13.08 -7.01 -13.06
N GLU A 62 -14.12 -6.78 -12.26
CA GLU A 62 -15.15 -5.81 -12.64
C GLU A 62 -14.53 -4.44 -12.99
N THR A 63 -14.98 -3.91 -14.14
CA THR A 63 -14.59 -2.57 -14.56
C THR A 63 -15.48 -1.54 -13.88
N ALA A 64 -14.85 -0.64 -13.11
CA ALA A 64 -15.55 0.52 -12.60
C ALA A 64 -15.31 1.72 -13.53
N LEU A 65 -16.32 2.54 -13.70
CA LEU A 65 -16.17 3.88 -14.33
C LEU A 65 -15.25 4.76 -13.48
N ILE A 66 -15.08 4.39 -12.22
CA ILE A 66 -14.33 5.10 -11.20
C ILE A 66 -12.92 4.51 -11.09
N ARG A 67 -11.93 5.40 -11.13
CA ARG A 67 -10.52 5.02 -11.02
C ARG A 67 -9.99 5.40 -9.65
N SER A 68 -9.37 4.46 -8.97
CA SER A 68 -8.66 4.79 -7.74
C SER A 68 -7.54 5.80 -8.02
N LYS A 69 -7.48 6.86 -7.23
CA LYS A 69 -6.36 7.83 -7.27
C LYS A 69 -5.08 7.22 -6.69
N LYS A 70 -5.21 6.23 -5.83
CA LYS A 70 -4.10 5.51 -5.23
C LYS A 70 -3.74 4.29 -6.08
N LYS A 71 -2.44 4.01 -6.17
CA LYS A 71 -1.96 2.80 -6.87
C LYS A 71 -2.48 1.54 -6.19
N LEU A 72 -2.94 0.61 -7.01
CA LEU A 72 -3.40 -0.70 -6.58
C LEU A 72 -2.23 -1.55 -6.09
N SER A 73 -2.51 -2.43 -5.15
CA SER A 73 -1.52 -3.26 -4.49
C SER A 73 -1.50 -4.68 -5.03
N ILE A 74 -0.31 -5.24 -5.15
CA ILE A 74 -0.06 -6.64 -5.53
C ILE A 74 0.86 -7.25 -4.49
N VAL A 75 0.49 -8.41 -3.96
CA VAL A 75 1.31 -9.24 -3.08
C VAL A 75 1.40 -10.65 -3.66
N ILE A 76 2.57 -11.26 -3.57
CA ILE A 76 2.82 -12.63 -4.03
C ILE A 76 3.23 -13.46 -2.83
N VAL A 77 2.56 -14.60 -2.63
CA VAL A 77 2.92 -15.62 -1.67
C VAL A 77 2.97 -16.94 -2.40
N GLU A 78 4.15 -17.56 -2.43
CA GLU A 78 4.40 -18.78 -3.20
C GLU A 78 4.00 -18.63 -4.68
N ASP A 79 3.03 -19.39 -5.16
CA ASP A 79 2.55 -19.36 -6.54
C ASP A 79 1.19 -18.68 -6.70
N ILE A 80 0.78 -17.85 -5.74
CA ILE A 80 -0.48 -17.11 -5.75
C ILE A 80 -0.23 -15.61 -5.68
N ILE A 81 -0.97 -14.86 -6.49
CA ILE A 81 -1.00 -13.40 -6.51
C ILE A 81 -2.28 -12.95 -5.83
N TYR A 82 -2.14 -12.04 -4.87
CA TYR A 82 -3.23 -11.35 -4.22
C TYR A 82 -3.19 -9.89 -4.62
N PHE A 83 -4.31 -9.34 -5.06
CA PHE A 83 -4.36 -7.95 -5.48
C PHE A 83 -5.74 -7.33 -5.24
N ASN A 84 -5.79 -6.01 -5.13
CA ASN A 84 -7.04 -5.27 -5.05
C ASN A 84 -7.37 -4.58 -6.38
N ASN A 85 -8.65 -4.33 -6.61
CA ASN A 85 -9.15 -3.51 -7.70
C ASN A 85 -9.56 -2.10 -7.22
N SER A 86 -10.05 -1.25 -8.11
CA SER A 86 -10.50 0.12 -7.79
C SER A 86 -11.78 0.17 -6.94
N LEU A 87 -12.50 -0.94 -6.81
CA LEU A 87 -13.68 -1.08 -5.95
C LEU A 87 -13.30 -1.53 -4.53
N GLY A 88 -12.03 -1.88 -4.30
CA GLY A 88 -11.53 -2.37 -3.03
C GLY A 88 -11.62 -3.88 -2.86
N ASP A 89 -12.16 -4.61 -3.84
CA ASP A 89 -12.23 -6.07 -3.78
C ASP A 89 -10.85 -6.69 -3.84
N ILE A 90 -10.69 -7.82 -3.16
CA ILE A 90 -9.46 -8.60 -3.19
C ILE A 90 -9.67 -9.86 -4.03
N SER A 91 -8.72 -10.14 -4.91
CA SER A 91 -8.71 -11.37 -5.72
C SER A 91 -7.42 -12.14 -5.48
N ALA A 92 -7.52 -13.46 -5.50
CA ALA A 92 -6.39 -14.39 -5.53
C ALA A 92 -6.39 -15.14 -6.85
N VAL A 93 -5.25 -15.12 -7.55
CA VAL A 93 -5.08 -15.82 -8.83
C VAL A 93 -3.80 -16.62 -8.83
N ARG A 94 -3.78 -17.72 -9.56
CA ARG A 94 -2.59 -18.55 -9.74
C ARG A 94 -1.57 -17.85 -10.66
N ILE A 95 -0.30 -17.86 -10.29
CA ILE A 95 0.78 -17.21 -11.07
C ILE A 95 0.94 -17.80 -12.48
N ASN A 96 0.75 -19.11 -12.64
CA ASN A 96 1.11 -19.78 -13.87
C ASN A 96 0.20 -19.41 -15.04
N ASP A 97 -1.07 -19.27 -14.81
CA ASP A 97 -2.12 -19.15 -15.83
C ASP A 97 -3.12 -18.03 -15.60
N GLY A 98 -3.09 -17.37 -14.42
CA GLY A 98 -4.03 -16.32 -14.05
C GLY A 98 -5.41 -16.86 -13.65
N GLU A 99 -5.54 -18.17 -13.35
CA GLU A 99 -6.80 -18.74 -12.90
C GLU A 99 -7.24 -18.13 -11.55
N LEU A 100 -8.49 -17.68 -11.50
CA LEU A 100 -9.11 -17.16 -10.28
C LEU A 100 -9.30 -18.29 -9.27
N LEU A 101 -8.73 -18.12 -8.06
CA LEU A 101 -8.92 -19.04 -6.94
C LEU A 101 -10.08 -18.59 -6.06
N TRP A 102 -10.10 -17.32 -5.70
CA TRP A 102 -11.20 -16.70 -4.98
C TRP A 102 -11.21 -15.17 -5.19
N GLN A 103 -12.36 -14.57 -4.99
CA GLN A 103 -12.56 -13.12 -4.97
C GLN A 103 -13.47 -12.75 -3.81
N LEU A 104 -13.08 -11.72 -3.06
CA LEU A 104 -13.79 -11.23 -1.89
C LEU A 104 -14.19 -9.76 -2.09
N PRO A 105 -15.47 -9.44 -2.21
CA PRO A 105 -15.98 -8.08 -2.13
C PRO A 105 -15.76 -7.53 -0.72
N THR A 106 -15.20 -6.32 -0.61
CA THR A 106 -15.00 -5.67 0.69
C THR A 106 -16.02 -4.58 0.98
N GLN A 107 -16.80 -4.18 -0.02
CA GLN A 107 -17.86 -3.19 0.08
C GLN A 107 -19.22 -3.86 -0.07
N SER A 108 -20.05 -3.80 0.97
CA SER A 108 -21.34 -4.51 1.00
C SER A 108 -22.48 -3.83 0.20
N ASN A 109 -22.36 -2.55 -0.08
CA ASN A 109 -23.32 -1.79 -0.90
C ASN A 109 -22.59 -0.61 -1.53
N ILE A 110 -22.28 -0.72 -2.80
CA ILE A 110 -21.72 0.39 -3.56
C ILE A 110 -22.88 1.30 -3.97
N LEU A 111 -23.23 2.24 -3.12
CA LEU A 111 -23.77 3.49 -3.62
C LEU A 111 -22.64 4.12 -4.41
N TYR A 112 -22.85 4.34 -5.70
CA TYR A 112 -21.85 4.85 -6.66
C TYR A 112 -21.08 6.06 -6.14
N GLU A 113 -21.66 6.90 -5.29
CA GLU A 113 -21.02 8.05 -4.67
C GLU A 113 -19.88 7.68 -3.68
N SER A 114 -19.96 6.55 -2.98
CA SER A 114 -18.92 6.16 -2.02
C SER A 114 -17.69 5.56 -2.70
N ALA A 115 -17.83 5.01 -3.90
CA ALA A 115 -16.72 4.44 -4.66
C ALA A 115 -15.79 5.52 -5.24
N PHE A 116 -16.28 6.74 -5.51
CA PHE A 116 -15.46 7.83 -6.08
C PHE A 116 -14.27 8.26 -5.22
N SER A 117 -14.31 8.02 -3.93
CA SER A 117 -13.28 8.44 -2.99
C SER A 117 -12.65 7.27 -2.22
N LEU A 118 -12.86 6.03 -2.66
CA LEU A 118 -12.26 4.88 -1.99
C LEU A 118 -10.75 4.84 -2.25
N GLU A 119 -9.99 4.82 -1.18
CA GLU A 119 -8.54 4.62 -1.18
C GLU A 119 -8.19 3.50 -0.22
N THR A 120 -7.64 2.42 -0.74
CA THR A 120 -7.17 1.29 0.05
C THR A 120 -5.70 1.45 0.40
N SER A 121 -5.27 0.89 1.52
CA SER A 121 -3.85 0.73 1.82
C SER A 121 -3.21 -0.31 0.90
N ASP A 122 -1.87 -0.35 0.90
CA ASP A 122 -1.19 -1.52 0.34
C ASP A 122 -1.59 -2.77 1.13
N ILE A 123 -1.79 -3.88 0.43
CA ILE A 123 -1.95 -5.19 1.03
C ILE A 123 -0.60 -5.65 1.58
N ILE A 124 -0.58 -6.13 2.81
CA ILE A 124 0.57 -6.82 3.39
C ILE A 124 0.18 -8.23 3.82
N THR A 125 1.16 -9.09 4.04
CA THR A 125 0.93 -10.49 4.44
C THR A 125 1.98 -10.97 5.42
N ASP A 126 1.57 -11.90 6.29
CA ASP A 126 2.45 -12.73 7.12
C ASP A 126 2.57 -14.17 6.56
N LYS A 127 2.16 -14.39 5.30
CA LYS A 127 2.08 -15.65 4.57
C LYS A 127 0.91 -16.57 4.98
N LYS A 128 0.14 -16.20 5.98
CA LYS A 128 -1.10 -16.89 6.40
C LYS A 128 -2.32 -16.03 6.19
N ASN A 129 -2.14 -14.74 6.37
CA ASN A 129 -3.22 -13.76 6.27
C ASN A 129 -2.80 -12.56 5.43
N LEU A 130 -3.78 -11.90 4.85
CA LEU A 130 -3.66 -10.59 4.22
C LEU A 130 -4.21 -9.54 5.18
N TYR A 131 -3.54 -8.39 5.23
CA TYR A 131 -3.97 -7.23 6.02
C TYR A 131 -3.98 -5.98 5.18
N PHE A 132 -5.04 -5.23 5.22
CA PHE A 132 -5.16 -3.92 4.57
C PHE A 132 -6.32 -3.13 5.17
N SER A 133 -6.36 -1.84 4.87
CA SER A 133 -7.39 -0.92 5.34
C SER A 133 -7.86 -0.01 4.21
N ASN A 134 -8.89 0.77 4.49
CA ASN A 134 -9.35 1.82 3.58
C ASN A 134 -9.75 3.10 4.32
N ASN A 135 -10.00 4.16 3.57
CA ASN A 135 -10.45 5.46 4.08
C ASN A 135 -11.98 5.52 4.34
N LYS A 136 -12.63 4.36 4.51
CA LYS A 136 -14.05 4.20 4.88
C LYS A 136 -14.20 3.50 6.24
N ASN A 137 -13.25 3.70 7.14
CA ASN A 137 -13.24 3.11 8.49
C ASN A 137 -13.23 1.57 8.49
N GLN A 138 -12.49 0.95 7.57
CA GLN A 138 -12.41 -0.50 7.53
C GLN A 138 -10.97 -0.97 7.52
N PHE A 139 -10.66 -1.92 8.39
CA PHE A 139 -9.42 -2.67 8.42
C PHE A 139 -9.75 -4.16 8.41
N PHE A 140 -9.07 -4.93 7.58
CA PHE A 140 -9.38 -6.33 7.31
C PHE A 140 -8.20 -7.24 7.62
N SER A 141 -8.50 -8.41 8.17
CA SER A 141 -7.67 -9.60 8.12
C SER A 141 -8.41 -10.68 7.35
N ILE A 142 -7.75 -11.24 6.34
CA ILE A 142 -8.31 -12.25 5.44
C ILE A 142 -7.39 -13.46 5.45
N ASP A 143 -7.97 -14.65 5.62
CA ASP A 143 -7.24 -15.91 5.43
C ASP A 143 -6.85 -16.09 3.96
N ILE A 144 -5.58 -16.34 3.69
CA ILE A 144 -5.07 -16.34 2.32
C ILE A 144 -5.53 -17.54 1.49
N LEU A 145 -5.89 -18.65 2.12
CA LEU A 145 -6.31 -19.87 1.44
C LEU A 145 -7.79 -19.82 1.06
N SER A 146 -8.64 -19.44 2.02
CA SER A 146 -10.09 -19.44 1.83
C SER A 146 -10.65 -18.14 1.28
N GLY A 147 -9.92 -17.02 1.40
CA GLY A 147 -10.44 -15.69 1.10
C GLY A 147 -11.49 -15.19 2.11
N SER A 148 -11.64 -15.84 3.27
CA SER A 148 -12.61 -15.45 4.28
C SER A 148 -12.06 -14.43 5.26
N PHE A 149 -12.93 -13.55 5.77
CA PHE A 149 -12.53 -12.62 6.84
C PHE A 149 -12.23 -13.39 8.13
N ASN A 150 -11.04 -13.15 8.70
CA ASN A 150 -10.76 -13.56 10.08
C ASN A 150 -11.40 -12.57 11.05
N TRP A 151 -11.20 -11.28 10.80
CA TRP A 151 -11.77 -10.18 11.56
C TRP A 151 -11.79 -8.88 10.75
N THR A 152 -12.62 -7.95 11.20
CA THR A 152 -12.69 -6.58 10.69
C THR A 152 -12.68 -5.59 11.83
N ASN A 153 -12.12 -4.39 11.61
CA ASN A 153 -12.07 -3.29 12.56
C ASN A 153 -12.42 -1.96 11.93
N ASN A 154 -12.86 -1.01 12.77
CA ASN A 154 -13.15 0.36 12.36
C ASN A 154 -11.89 1.23 12.48
N VAL A 155 -11.06 1.23 11.43
CA VAL A 155 -9.86 2.06 11.34
C VAL A 155 -9.86 2.80 10.01
N ASN A 156 -9.87 4.13 10.09
CA ASN A 156 -9.78 5.02 8.93
C ASN A 156 -8.32 5.20 8.51
N SER A 157 -7.83 4.36 7.62
CA SER A 157 -6.45 4.46 7.12
C SER A 157 -6.33 3.95 5.70
N ASN A 158 -5.61 4.67 4.88
CA ASN A 158 -5.15 4.21 3.57
C ASN A 158 -3.63 3.98 3.55
N LEU A 159 -2.96 4.04 4.70
CA LEU A 159 -1.53 3.85 4.81
C LEU A 159 -1.18 2.37 4.90
N ARG A 160 -0.04 2.00 4.33
CA ARG A 160 0.45 0.63 4.39
C ARG A 160 0.72 0.22 5.84
N PRO A 161 0.00 -0.77 6.40
CA PRO A 161 0.27 -1.27 7.74
C PRO A 161 1.59 -2.03 7.81
N THR A 162 2.06 -2.30 9.02
CA THR A 162 3.28 -3.09 9.27
C THR A 162 2.98 -4.18 10.27
N VAL A 163 3.34 -5.43 9.93
CA VAL A 163 3.29 -6.56 10.88
C VAL A 163 4.62 -6.63 11.64
N VAL A 164 4.53 -6.67 12.96
CA VAL A 164 5.66 -6.88 13.86
C VAL A 164 5.26 -7.96 14.87
N ASP A 165 5.85 -9.12 14.79
CA ASP A 165 5.52 -10.29 15.61
C ASP A 165 4.02 -10.62 15.62
N ASN A 166 3.36 -10.46 16.77
CA ASN A 166 1.94 -10.69 16.96
C ASN A 166 1.08 -9.42 16.79
N PHE A 167 1.67 -8.33 16.34
CA PHE A 167 0.98 -7.05 16.24
C PHE A 167 0.94 -6.52 14.82
N ILE A 168 -0.09 -5.76 14.54
CA ILE A 168 -0.19 -4.91 13.36
C ILE A 168 -0.14 -3.46 13.82
N ILE A 169 0.77 -2.69 13.24
CA ILE A 169 0.90 -1.26 13.48
C ILE A 169 0.35 -0.53 12.26
N THR A 170 -0.55 0.39 12.50
CA THR A 170 -1.09 1.30 11.48
C THR A 170 -1.27 2.70 12.04
N VAL A 171 -1.48 3.67 11.14
CA VAL A 171 -1.76 5.06 11.52
C VAL A 171 -3.04 5.50 10.82
N SER A 172 -4.00 6.04 11.58
CA SER A 172 -5.21 6.58 11.00
C SER A 172 -4.99 7.92 10.32
N LEU A 173 -5.89 8.31 9.42
CA LEU A 173 -5.79 9.59 8.70
C LEU A 173 -5.93 10.79 9.66
N GLU A 174 -6.55 10.60 10.82
CA GLU A 174 -6.69 11.60 11.88
C GLU A 174 -5.44 11.77 12.76
N GLY A 175 -4.41 10.90 12.54
CA GLY A 175 -3.15 10.97 13.29
C GLY A 175 -3.15 10.17 14.58
N TYR A 176 -3.80 9.01 14.60
CA TYR A 176 -3.68 8.05 15.70
C TYR A 176 -2.80 6.87 15.29
N LEU A 177 -1.77 6.60 16.09
CA LEU A 177 -1.01 5.36 16.01
C LEU A 177 -1.81 4.26 16.69
N ILE A 178 -2.10 3.19 15.96
CA ILE A 178 -2.96 2.10 16.39
C ILE A 178 -2.16 0.79 16.37
N VAL A 179 -2.20 0.05 17.45
CA VAL A 179 -1.62 -1.29 17.59
C VAL A 179 -2.77 -2.29 17.73
N ILE A 180 -2.79 -3.28 16.85
CA ILE A 180 -3.84 -4.30 16.76
C ILE A 180 -3.20 -5.66 17.05
N ASP A 181 -3.84 -6.50 17.85
CA ASP A 181 -3.50 -7.92 17.98
C ASP A 181 -3.80 -8.62 16.65
N LYS A 182 -2.80 -9.24 16.08
CA LYS A 182 -2.88 -9.82 14.74
C LYS A 182 -3.86 -10.98 14.64
N ILE A 183 -4.03 -11.73 15.73
CA ILE A 183 -4.85 -12.96 15.76
C ILE A 183 -6.32 -12.60 15.99
N THR A 184 -6.58 -11.80 17.02
CA THR A 184 -7.95 -11.49 17.45
C THR A 184 -8.55 -10.27 16.77
N GLY A 185 -7.71 -9.40 16.19
CA GLY A 185 -8.12 -8.10 15.67
C GLY A 185 -8.36 -7.04 16.76
N ASN A 186 -8.20 -7.35 18.05
CA ASN A 186 -8.45 -6.39 19.12
C ASN A 186 -7.46 -5.22 19.06
N ILE A 187 -7.98 -4.01 19.16
CA ILE A 187 -7.13 -2.81 19.29
C ILE A 187 -6.56 -2.78 20.71
N ILE A 188 -5.23 -2.92 20.82
CA ILE A 188 -4.51 -2.97 22.09
C ILE A 188 -4.13 -1.57 22.57
N LYS A 189 -3.76 -0.70 21.63
CA LYS A 189 -3.28 0.65 21.95
C LYS A 189 -3.67 1.63 20.87
N VAL A 190 -4.08 2.82 21.30
CA VAL A 190 -4.29 3.99 20.46
C VAL A 190 -3.53 5.15 21.08
N THR A 191 -2.70 5.84 20.30
CA THR A 191 -1.95 7.00 20.76
C THR A 191 -2.11 8.14 19.77
N ASP A 192 -2.49 9.30 20.25
CA ASP A 192 -2.53 10.52 19.46
C ASP A 192 -1.10 10.99 19.19
N ILE A 193 -0.68 10.93 17.92
CA ILE A 193 0.67 11.33 17.51
C ILE A 193 0.72 12.79 17.02
N PHE A 194 -0.43 13.45 16.97
CA PHE A 194 -0.56 14.85 16.62
C PHE A 194 -0.92 15.74 17.83
N ASP A 195 -0.79 15.23 19.06
CA ASP A 195 -1.12 15.94 20.30
C ASP A 195 -0.33 17.25 20.49
N ASN A 196 0.90 17.29 19.94
CA ASN A 196 1.76 18.49 19.99
C ASN A 196 1.39 19.57 18.95
N PHE A 197 0.44 19.31 18.05
CA PHE A 197 -0.01 20.30 17.07
C PHE A 197 -1.21 21.09 17.63
N ASN A 198 -1.22 22.40 17.37
CA ASN A 198 -2.37 23.20 17.76
C ASN A 198 -3.62 22.81 16.94
N PRO A 199 -4.84 23.07 17.46
CA PRO A 199 -6.08 22.64 16.80
C PRO A 199 -6.28 23.16 15.38
N LYS A 200 -5.67 24.28 15.02
CA LYS A 200 -5.76 24.87 13.68
C LYS A 200 -4.87 24.10 12.71
N GLU A 201 -3.62 23.83 13.10
CA GLU A 201 -2.70 23.01 12.27
C GLU A 201 -3.20 21.57 12.10
N ARG A 202 -3.82 21.02 13.15
CA ARG A 202 -4.30 19.64 13.17
C ARG A 202 -5.40 19.35 12.13
N LYS A 203 -6.17 20.35 11.74
CA LYS A 203 -7.22 20.20 10.71
C LYS A 203 -6.65 19.95 9.31
N ASP A 204 -5.46 20.45 9.04
CA ASP A 204 -4.85 20.45 7.72
C ASP A 204 -3.69 19.45 7.59
N ILE A 205 -3.26 18.86 8.71
CA ILE A 205 -2.17 17.89 8.72
C ILE A 205 -2.72 16.46 8.70
N PHE A 206 -2.23 15.66 7.75
CA PHE A 206 -2.52 14.23 7.70
C PHE A 206 -1.28 13.42 7.31
N PRO A 207 -1.20 12.15 7.76
CA PRO A 207 -0.07 11.28 7.48
C PRO A 207 -0.07 10.86 6.01
N THR A 208 1.12 10.74 5.43
CA THR A 208 1.31 10.31 4.03
C THR A 208 2.00 8.95 3.92
N GLY A 209 2.60 8.49 5.00
CA GLY A 209 3.24 7.18 5.10
C GLY A 209 4.12 7.08 6.33
N PHE A 210 4.43 5.86 6.73
CA PHE A 210 5.32 5.61 7.86
C PHE A 210 6.16 4.36 7.65
N ILE A 211 7.23 4.24 8.45
CA ILE A 211 8.04 3.03 8.57
C ILE A 211 8.34 2.77 10.05
N VAL A 212 8.32 1.51 10.44
CA VAL A 212 8.60 1.06 11.80
C VAL A 212 10.04 0.58 11.87
N GLY A 213 10.82 1.18 12.75
CA GLY A 213 12.16 0.73 13.14
C GLY A 213 12.16 0.14 14.55
N LEU A 214 13.33 -0.32 15.02
CA LEU A 214 13.46 -0.95 16.34
C LEU A 214 13.12 -0.01 17.51
N LYS A 215 13.56 1.25 17.42
CA LYS A 215 13.37 2.25 18.48
C LYS A 215 12.34 3.31 18.13
N ASN A 216 12.25 3.67 16.85
CA ASN A 216 11.43 4.78 16.38
C ASN A 216 10.57 4.38 15.20
N ILE A 217 9.39 4.99 15.12
CA ILE A 217 8.55 5.03 13.93
C ILE A 217 8.77 6.40 13.29
N TYR A 218 9.02 6.41 12.00
CA TYR A 218 9.19 7.63 11.20
C TYR A 218 7.94 7.83 10.35
N LEU A 219 7.24 8.95 10.53
CA LEU A 219 6.00 9.25 9.86
C LEU A 219 6.11 10.56 9.09
N SER A 220 5.83 10.50 7.80
CA SER A 220 5.76 11.66 6.91
C SER A 220 4.35 12.26 6.84
N THR A 221 4.28 13.56 6.57
CA THR A 221 3.01 14.29 6.47
C THR A 221 2.87 15.05 5.15
N ASN A 222 1.63 15.43 4.84
CA ASN A 222 1.29 16.24 3.68
C ASN A 222 1.87 17.67 3.71
N VAL A 223 2.24 18.17 4.89
CA VAL A 223 2.81 19.50 5.10
C VAL A 223 4.34 19.47 5.28
N GLY A 224 5.00 18.41 4.81
CA GLY A 224 6.46 18.30 4.78
C GLY A 224 7.12 18.12 6.15
N LYS A 225 6.39 17.66 7.15
CA LYS A 225 6.94 17.32 8.47
C LYS A 225 7.22 15.81 8.55
N LEU A 226 8.34 15.44 9.15
CA LEU A 226 8.68 14.08 9.54
C LEU A 226 8.61 13.98 11.06
N LEU A 227 7.72 13.14 11.57
CA LEU A 227 7.59 12.87 12.99
C LEU A 227 8.43 11.65 13.34
N VAL A 228 9.17 11.75 14.45
CA VAL A 228 9.86 10.64 15.09
C VAL A 228 9.06 10.25 16.31
N ILE A 229 8.59 9.01 16.33
CA ILE A 229 7.69 8.48 17.34
C ILE A 229 8.40 7.35 18.06
N ASP A 230 8.45 7.37 19.37
CA ASP A 230 9.03 6.27 20.14
C ASP A 230 8.18 5.01 20.05
N THR A 231 8.78 3.89 19.66
CA THR A 231 8.04 2.64 19.38
C THR A 231 7.36 2.06 20.63
N LYS A 232 7.94 2.25 21.83
CA LYS A 232 7.41 1.70 23.09
C LYS A 232 6.22 2.51 23.61
N SER A 233 6.40 3.82 23.74
CA SER A 233 5.35 4.72 24.25
C SER A 233 4.30 5.06 23.18
N GLY A 234 4.66 5.04 21.90
CA GLY A 234 3.84 5.53 20.79
C GLY A 234 3.77 7.05 20.72
N LYS A 235 4.50 7.78 21.56
CA LYS A 235 4.47 9.25 21.60
C LYS A 235 5.45 9.87 20.62
N THR A 236 5.07 10.99 20.04
CA THR A 236 5.97 11.81 19.22
C THR A 236 7.03 12.46 20.08
N ILE A 237 8.30 12.13 19.81
CA ILE A 237 9.48 12.65 20.53
C ILE A 237 10.18 13.77 19.79
N SER A 238 10.00 13.87 18.47
CA SER A 238 10.59 14.93 17.65
C SER A 238 9.78 15.14 16.38
N THR A 239 9.82 16.37 15.87
CA THR A 239 9.22 16.76 14.60
C THR A 239 10.23 17.56 13.78
N LEU A 240 10.59 17.03 12.63
CA LEU A 240 11.55 17.65 11.71
C LEU A 240 10.80 18.28 10.54
N LYS A 241 11.08 19.53 10.24
CA LYS A 241 10.58 20.19 9.05
C LYS A 241 11.51 19.88 7.88
N ILE A 242 11.04 19.05 6.95
CA ILE A 242 11.80 18.63 5.76
C ILE A 242 11.47 19.54 4.58
N ASP A 243 10.19 19.89 4.41
CA ASP A 243 9.70 20.69 3.29
C ASP A 243 8.52 21.59 3.69
N ARG A 244 8.00 22.34 2.71
CA ARG A 244 6.71 23.04 2.79
C ARG A 244 5.55 22.18 2.30
N ASP A 245 5.83 21.29 1.34
CA ASP A 245 4.88 20.44 0.66
C ASP A 245 4.97 18.97 1.13
N LYS A 246 4.09 18.14 0.60
CA LYS A 246 4.00 16.72 0.87
C LYS A 246 5.33 16.01 0.63
N ILE A 247 5.78 15.22 1.60
CA ILE A 247 6.89 14.29 1.46
C ILE A 247 6.39 12.85 1.35
N SER A 248 7.18 12.00 0.66
CA SER A 248 6.83 10.61 0.46
C SER A 248 6.89 9.80 1.75
N ARG A 249 6.33 8.59 1.71
CA ARG A 249 6.59 7.59 2.74
C ARG A 249 8.09 7.39 2.91
N PRO A 250 8.61 7.37 4.17
CA PRO A 250 10.02 7.05 4.43
C PRO A 250 10.36 5.62 4.01
N PHE A 251 11.59 5.39 3.59
CA PHE A 251 12.13 4.06 3.37
C PHE A 251 13.56 3.94 3.89
N VAL A 252 13.96 2.72 4.24
CA VAL A 252 15.30 2.43 4.73
C VAL A 252 16.05 1.61 3.69
N SER A 253 17.29 1.99 3.44
CA SER A 253 18.24 1.24 2.62
C SER A 253 19.64 1.38 3.24
N ASN A 254 20.34 0.25 3.41
CA ASN A 254 21.67 0.22 4.01
C ASN A 254 21.76 1.04 5.31
N GLU A 255 20.82 0.78 6.23
CA GLU A 255 20.72 1.43 7.55
C GLU A 255 20.48 2.95 7.54
N ASN A 256 20.24 3.54 6.37
CA ASN A 256 19.95 4.96 6.23
C ASN A 256 18.48 5.17 5.91
N LEU A 257 17.92 6.26 6.44
CA LEU A 257 16.56 6.70 6.19
C LEU A 257 16.51 7.63 4.98
N TYR A 258 15.60 7.38 4.06
CA TYR A 258 15.41 8.17 2.86
C TYR A 258 13.96 8.62 2.71
N LEU A 259 13.82 9.77 2.06
CA LEU A 259 12.54 10.34 1.62
C LEU A 259 12.64 10.77 0.17
N VAL A 260 11.52 10.78 -0.53
CA VAL A 260 11.42 11.43 -1.85
C VAL A 260 10.64 12.73 -1.69
N LYS A 261 11.19 13.79 -2.24
CA LYS A 261 10.64 15.13 -2.31
C LYS A 261 10.87 15.68 -3.71
N ASP A 262 9.85 16.18 -4.41
CA ASP A 262 9.96 16.86 -5.72
C ASP A 262 10.85 16.14 -6.72
N ASN A 263 10.95 15.00 -6.97
CA ASN A 263 11.88 14.25 -7.82
C ASN A 263 13.32 14.12 -7.26
N ALA A 264 13.56 14.50 -6.01
CA ALA A 264 14.85 14.32 -5.34
C ALA A 264 14.74 13.26 -4.23
N ILE A 265 15.82 12.50 -4.04
CA ILE A 265 15.97 11.58 -2.90
C ILE A 265 16.78 12.30 -1.83
N ILE A 266 16.19 12.41 -0.64
CA ILE A 266 16.84 12.99 0.54
C ILE A 266 17.26 11.85 1.45
N LYS A 267 18.54 11.82 1.81
CA LYS A 267 19.09 10.97 2.86
C LYS A 267 19.04 11.73 4.18
N LEU A 268 18.50 11.11 5.21
CA LEU A 268 18.55 11.61 6.59
C LEU A 268 19.62 10.86 7.36
N ASN A 269 20.53 11.62 7.98
CA ASN A 269 21.61 11.07 8.81
C ASN A 269 21.17 11.00 10.27
#